data_40e45809424ad4cb4cfe8153ad512641
#
_entry.id   40e45809424ad4cb4cfe8153ad512641
#
_cell.length_a   1.000
_cell.length_b   1.000
_cell.length_c   1.000
_cell.angle_alpha   90.00
_cell.angle_beta   90.00
_cell.angle_gamma   90.00
#
_symmetry.space_group_name_H-M   'P 1'
#
loop_
_entity.id
_entity.type
_entity.pdbx_description
1 polymer ?
#
loop_
_entity_poly.entity_id
_entity_poly.type
_entity_poly.pdbx_seq_one_letter_code
_entity_poly.pdbx_strand_id
1 'polypeptide(L)'
;MMKKVYGVTQINRYIRNMFAQDFVLHQVCVKGEVSNCKYHSSGHIYFTLKENNSAISAIMFAGNRGGLSFRMKDGDKVEVTGSIEVFERDGRYQIYAKEITLAGAGDLYARFLQLKQELEEMGMFAEEYKKPIPQYAGRIGIVTAPTGAAIQDIRNIAARRNPYV
;
A
#
# COMPACT_ATOMS: atom_id res chain seq x y z
N MET A 1 41.94 -17.50 -31.44
CA MET A 1 40.94 -16.51 -31.00
C MET A 1 41.50 -15.71 -29.85
N MET A 2 41.72 -14.38 -29.97
CA MET A 2 42.19 -13.56 -28.86
C MET A 2 41.08 -13.46 -27.80
N LYS A 3 41.38 -13.86 -26.57
CA LYS A 3 40.45 -13.74 -25.43
C LYS A 3 40.32 -12.27 -25.07
N LYS A 4 39.14 -11.69 -25.28
CA LYS A 4 38.85 -10.31 -24.90
C LYS A 4 38.63 -10.23 -23.39
N VAL A 5 39.47 -9.50 -22.67
CA VAL A 5 39.41 -9.35 -21.19
C VAL A 5 38.75 -8.02 -20.84
N TYR A 6 37.74 -8.06 -19.98
CA TYR A 6 37.02 -6.88 -19.51
C TYR A 6 37.28 -6.66 -18.02
N GLY A 7 37.39 -5.42 -17.61
CA GLY A 7 37.42 -5.07 -16.17
C GLY A 7 36.04 -5.08 -15.55
N VAL A 8 35.97 -5.28 -14.22
CA VAL A 8 34.69 -5.35 -13.47
C VAL A 8 33.84 -4.08 -13.68
N THR A 9 34.47 -2.90 -13.61
CA THR A 9 33.77 -1.61 -13.85
C THR A 9 33.19 -1.51 -15.26
N GLN A 10 33.89 -2.07 -16.26
CA GLN A 10 33.39 -2.08 -17.64
C GLN A 10 32.15 -2.93 -17.78
N ILE A 11 32.11 -4.10 -17.11
CA ILE A 11 30.95 -5.00 -17.12
C ILE A 11 29.78 -4.38 -16.37
N ASN A 12 29.99 -3.83 -15.16
CA ASN A 12 28.91 -3.19 -14.40
C ASN A 12 28.32 -2.01 -15.16
N ARG A 13 29.15 -1.17 -15.80
CA ARG A 13 28.68 -0.06 -16.64
C ARG A 13 27.93 -0.57 -17.88
N TYR A 14 28.38 -1.64 -18.51
CA TYR A 14 27.68 -2.23 -19.64
C TYR A 14 26.27 -2.71 -19.23
N ILE A 15 26.17 -3.45 -18.13
CA ILE A 15 24.88 -3.94 -17.60
C ILE A 15 23.97 -2.75 -17.24
N ARG A 16 24.48 -1.75 -16.54
CA ARG A 16 23.72 -0.52 -16.23
C ARG A 16 23.16 0.14 -17.48
N ASN A 17 23.97 0.26 -18.54
CA ASN A 17 23.53 0.87 -19.79
C ASN A 17 22.43 0.02 -20.48
N MET A 18 22.48 -1.30 -20.38
CA MET A 18 21.39 -2.18 -20.87
C MET A 18 20.10 -1.91 -20.11
N PHE A 19 20.14 -1.82 -18.76
CA PHE A 19 18.97 -1.49 -17.95
C PHE A 19 18.43 -0.07 -18.27
N ALA A 20 19.33 0.90 -18.48
CA ALA A 20 18.96 2.26 -18.84
C ALA A 20 18.37 2.43 -20.25
N GLN A 21 18.47 1.43 -21.12
CA GLN A 21 17.86 1.44 -22.45
C GLN A 21 16.53 0.69 -22.49
N ASP A 22 16.20 -0.05 -21.43
CA ASP A 22 14.96 -0.83 -21.34
C ASP A 22 13.82 0.06 -20.81
N PHE A 23 12.86 0.40 -21.66
CA PHE A 23 11.74 1.27 -21.31
C PHE A 23 10.83 0.68 -20.22
N VAL A 24 10.74 -0.64 -20.10
CA VAL A 24 9.93 -1.32 -19.09
C VAL A 24 10.50 -1.07 -17.70
N LEU A 25 11.84 -1.12 -17.56
CA LEU A 25 12.52 -0.94 -16.28
C LEU A 25 12.52 0.52 -15.79
N HIS A 26 12.20 1.49 -16.65
CA HIS A 26 12.08 2.90 -16.27
C HIS A 26 10.81 3.22 -15.47
N GLN A 27 9.76 2.42 -15.67
CA GLN A 27 8.50 2.61 -14.94
C GLN A 27 7.84 1.26 -14.69
N VAL A 28 8.14 0.67 -13.56
CA VAL A 28 7.58 -0.60 -13.11
C VAL A 28 6.71 -0.39 -11.88
N CYS A 29 5.69 -1.23 -11.73
CA CYS A 29 4.95 -1.41 -10.50
C CYS A 29 5.23 -2.83 -10.00
N VAL A 30 5.89 -2.95 -8.86
CA VAL A 30 6.30 -4.23 -8.27
C VAL A 30 5.52 -4.47 -7.00
N LYS A 31 4.83 -5.60 -6.93
CA LYS A 31 4.09 -6.04 -5.73
C LYS A 31 4.97 -6.95 -4.89
N GLY A 32 4.89 -6.82 -3.58
CA GLY A 32 5.61 -7.70 -2.67
C GLY A 32 5.33 -7.39 -1.21
N GLU A 33 5.93 -8.20 -0.34
CA GLU A 33 5.91 -8.01 1.10
C GLU A 33 7.20 -7.30 1.53
N VAL A 34 7.05 -6.27 2.36
CA VAL A 34 8.16 -5.48 2.88
C VAL A 34 8.94 -6.27 3.92
N SER A 35 10.24 -6.21 3.84
CA SER A 35 11.18 -6.81 4.79
C SER A 35 12.40 -5.92 4.96
N ASN A 36 13.03 -5.93 6.13
CA ASN A 36 14.20 -5.11 6.48
C ASN A 36 13.99 -3.61 6.24
N CYS A 37 12.81 -3.10 6.58
CA CYS A 37 12.47 -1.68 6.42
C CYS A 37 13.25 -0.81 7.41
N LYS A 38 14.06 0.12 6.89
CA LYS A 38 14.88 1.02 7.67
C LYS A 38 14.68 2.46 7.23
N TYR A 39 14.24 3.30 8.15
CA TYR A 39 14.17 4.75 7.99
C TYR A 39 15.52 5.34 8.40
N HIS A 40 16.28 5.83 7.42
CA HIS A 40 17.58 6.43 7.66
C HIS A 40 17.47 7.89 8.10
N SER A 41 18.44 8.38 8.89
CA SER A 41 18.47 9.77 9.37
C SER A 41 18.50 10.81 8.26
N SER A 42 19.03 10.46 7.08
CA SER A 42 19.00 11.30 5.86
C SER A 42 17.62 11.41 5.19
N GLY A 43 16.58 10.78 5.77
CA GLY A 43 15.22 10.76 5.21
C GLY A 43 14.97 9.67 4.17
N HIS A 44 15.98 8.92 3.74
CA HIS A 44 15.81 7.79 2.82
C HIS A 44 15.19 6.59 3.53
N ILE A 45 14.43 5.76 2.80
CA ILE A 45 13.92 4.49 3.29
C ILE A 45 14.56 3.38 2.47
N TYR A 46 15.20 2.44 3.17
CA TYR A 46 15.76 1.23 2.58
C TYR A 46 14.90 0.05 2.99
N PHE A 47 14.55 -0.80 2.06
CA PHE A 47 13.75 -1.99 2.33
C PHE A 47 14.00 -3.08 1.28
N THR A 48 13.46 -4.24 1.49
CA THR A 48 13.48 -5.37 0.56
C THR A 48 12.04 -5.76 0.27
N LEU A 49 11.69 -5.93 -1.01
CA LEU A 49 10.45 -6.57 -1.40
C LEU A 49 10.69 -8.06 -1.58
N LYS A 50 9.81 -8.87 -1.02
CA LYS A 50 9.83 -10.32 -1.13
C LYS A 50 8.53 -10.82 -1.74
N GLU A 51 8.66 -11.85 -2.56
CA GLU A 51 7.53 -12.63 -3.06
C GLU A 51 8.00 -14.06 -3.26
N ASN A 52 7.35 -15.00 -2.60
CA ASN A 52 7.75 -16.41 -2.59
C ASN A 52 9.24 -16.57 -2.20
N ASN A 53 10.05 -17.10 -3.11
CA ASN A 53 11.50 -17.31 -2.92
C ASN A 53 12.36 -16.20 -3.55
N SER A 54 11.75 -15.11 -4.02
CA SER A 54 12.43 -14.00 -4.68
C SER A 54 12.46 -12.76 -3.81
N ALA A 55 13.54 -11.99 -3.94
CA ALA A 55 13.68 -10.73 -3.22
C ALA A 55 14.41 -9.69 -4.07
N ILE A 56 13.99 -8.43 -3.95
CA ILE A 56 14.66 -7.30 -4.58
C ILE A 56 14.84 -6.17 -3.58
N SER A 57 16.03 -5.58 -3.53
CA SER A 57 16.30 -4.40 -2.72
C SER A 57 15.61 -3.18 -3.29
N ALA A 58 15.15 -2.29 -2.41
CA ALA A 58 14.50 -1.05 -2.80
C ALA A 58 14.96 0.12 -1.94
N ILE A 59 14.98 1.31 -2.54
CA ILE A 59 15.24 2.56 -1.86
C ILE A 59 14.21 3.61 -2.29
N MET A 60 13.66 4.32 -1.32
CA MET A 60 12.91 5.55 -1.55
C MET A 60 13.73 6.73 -1.05
N PHE A 61 14.11 7.62 -1.94
CA PHE A 61 14.84 8.83 -1.58
C PHE A 61 13.95 9.84 -0.84
N ALA A 62 14.56 10.67 0.00
CA ALA A 62 13.86 11.69 0.78
C ALA A 62 12.97 12.61 -0.09
N GLY A 63 13.42 12.96 -1.30
CA GLY A 63 12.64 13.78 -2.24
C GLY A 63 11.34 13.12 -2.73
N ASN A 64 11.25 11.80 -2.66
CA ASN A 64 10.05 11.04 -3.10
C ASN A 64 9.12 10.67 -1.93
N ARG A 65 9.38 11.16 -0.72
CA ARG A 65 8.58 10.82 0.48
C ARG A 65 7.10 11.19 0.36
N GLY A 66 6.75 12.15 -0.49
CA GLY A 66 5.36 12.48 -0.81
C GLY A 66 4.57 11.34 -1.46
N GLY A 67 5.25 10.38 -2.10
CA GLY A 67 4.67 9.18 -2.68
C GLY A 67 4.41 8.04 -1.67
N LEU A 68 4.58 8.28 -0.37
CA LEU A 68 4.30 7.34 0.71
C LEU A 68 3.39 8.00 1.75
N SER A 69 2.10 7.64 1.76
CA SER A 69 1.07 8.23 2.61
C SER A 69 0.93 7.58 4.00
N PHE A 70 1.65 6.49 4.26
CA PHE A 70 1.60 5.72 5.51
C PHE A 70 2.99 5.40 6.04
N ARG A 71 3.08 4.93 7.28
CA ARG A 71 4.34 4.44 7.84
C ARG A 71 4.52 2.96 7.54
N MET A 72 5.37 2.65 6.58
CA MET A 72 5.69 1.30 6.15
C MET A 72 6.47 0.54 7.22
N LYS A 73 6.17 -0.74 7.39
CA LYS A 73 6.83 -1.67 8.33
C LYS A 73 7.00 -3.05 7.69
N ASP A 74 7.82 -3.88 8.30
CA ASP A 74 8.00 -5.26 7.88
C ASP A 74 6.68 -6.04 7.93
N GLY A 75 6.42 -6.85 6.91
CA GLY A 75 5.19 -7.60 6.73
C GLY A 75 4.09 -6.87 5.95
N ASP A 76 4.23 -5.57 5.70
CA ASP A 76 3.25 -4.85 4.87
C ASP A 76 3.30 -5.37 3.43
N LYS A 77 2.14 -5.66 2.86
CA LYS A 77 2.00 -5.96 1.44
C LYS A 77 1.80 -4.66 0.68
N VAL A 78 2.71 -4.37 -0.23
CA VAL A 78 2.75 -3.10 -0.95
C VAL A 78 2.90 -3.27 -2.46
N GLU A 79 2.52 -2.25 -3.19
CA GLU A 79 2.82 -2.02 -4.59
C GLU A 79 3.76 -0.81 -4.67
N VAL A 80 4.92 -1.01 -5.29
CA VAL A 80 5.99 -0.02 -5.40
C VAL A 80 6.14 0.39 -6.85
N THR A 81 5.84 1.63 -7.16
CA THR A 81 6.06 2.22 -8.48
C THR A 81 7.40 2.94 -8.49
N GLY A 82 8.21 2.68 -9.52
CA GLY A 82 9.53 3.28 -9.63
C GLY A 82 10.31 2.77 -10.83
N SER A 83 11.63 2.93 -10.80
CA SER A 83 12.57 2.40 -11.80
C SER A 83 13.43 1.28 -11.21
N ILE A 84 13.89 0.37 -12.06
CA ILE A 84 14.90 -0.62 -11.69
C ILE A 84 16.22 -0.22 -12.33
N GLU A 85 17.23 -0.01 -11.50
CA GLU A 85 18.54 0.42 -11.96
C GLU A 85 19.66 -0.39 -11.30
N VAL A 86 20.81 -0.41 -11.93
CA VAL A 86 22.02 -1.08 -11.41
C VAL A 86 22.83 -0.11 -10.59
N PHE A 87 23.09 -0.46 -9.34
CA PHE A 87 24.05 0.23 -8.48
C PHE A 87 25.47 -0.22 -8.87
N GLU A 88 26.16 0.60 -9.66
CA GLU A 88 27.44 0.25 -10.29
C GLU A 88 28.52 -0.24 -9.31
N ARG A 89 28.57 0.33 -8.12
CA ARG A 89 29.61 0.02 -7.12
C ARG A 89 29.61 -1.45 -6.74
N ASP A 90 28.43 -2.02 -6.53
CA ASP A 90 28.26 -3.38 -6.03
C ASP A 90 27.73 -4.36 -7.12
N GLY A 91 27.41 -3.84 -8.30
CA GLY A 91 26.85 -4.63 -9.41
C GLY A 91 25.45 -5.19 -9.10
N ARG A 92 24.72 -4.60 -8.17
CA ARG A 92 23.37 -5.04 -7.77
C ARG A 92 22.30 -4.20 -8.44
N TYR A 93 21.23 -4.85 -8.86
CA TYR A 93 20.04 -4.10 -9.29
C TYR A 93 19.09 -3.88 -8.11
N GLN A 94 18.40 -2.74 -8.12
CA GLN A 94 17.46 -2.37 -7.07
C GLN A 94 16.35 -1.48 -7.61
N ILE A 95 15.25 -1.39 -6.86
CA ILE A 95 14.13 -0.50 -7.18
C ILE A 95 14.41 0.88 -6.57
N TYR A 96 14.31 1.92 -7.39
CA TYR A 96 14.25 3.31 -6.97
C TYR A 96 12.78 3.74 -6.89
N ALA A 97 12.20 3.63 -5.69
CA ALA A 97 10.79 3.86 -5.47
C ALA A 97 10.43 5.35 -5.56
N LYS A 98 9.38 5.66 -6.32
CA LYS A 98 8.75 6.99 -6.43
C LYS A 98 7.46 7.05 -5.63
N GLU A 99 6.67 5.98 -5.66
CA GLU A 99 5.40 5.85 -4.96
C GLU A 99 5.26 4.46 -4.35
N ILE A 100 4.66 4.39 -3.17
CA ILE A 100 4.40 3.13 -2.48
C ILE A 100 2.98 3.18 -1.92
N THR A 101 2.17 2.19 -2.28
CA THR A 101 0.78 2.03 -1.82
C THR A 101 0.59 0.68 -1.16
N LEU A 102 -0.37 0.58 -0.25
CA LEU A 102 -0.75 -0.72 0.31
C LEU A 102 -1.41 -1.57 -0.77
N ALA A 103 -0.94 -2.81 -0.93
CA ALA A 103 -1.51 -3.73 -1.89
C ALA A 103 -2.97 -4.04 -1.53
N GLY A 104 -3.86 -3.91 -2.51
CA GLY A 104 -5.30 -4.12 -2.33
C GLY A 104 -6.08 -2.89 -1.85
N ALA A 105 -5.44 -1.76 -1.53
CA ALA A 105 -6.15 -0.54 -1.16
C ALA A 105 -7.01 -0.01 -2.32
N GLY A 106 -6.47 -0.06 -3.55
CA GLY A 106 -7.22 0.28 -4.77
C GLY A 106 -8.35 -0.70 -5.06
N ASP A 107 -8.13 -1.99 -4.83
CA ASP A 107 -9.12 -3.05 -5.04
C ASP A 107 -10.30 -2.93 -4.05
N LEU A 108 -10.03 -2.58 -2.79
CA LEU A 108 -11.07 -2.35 -1.78
C LEU A 108 -11.94 -1.14 -2.13
N TYR A 109 -11.33 -0.05 -2.59
CA TYR A 109 -12.07 1.14 -3.00
C TYR A 109 -12.89 0.89 -4.27
N ALA A 110 -12.34 0.16 -5.24
CA ALA A 110 -13.08 -0.25 -6.44
C ALA A 110 -14.30 -1.12 -6.08
N ARG A 111 -14.13 -2.10 -5.19
CA ARG A 111 -15.23 -2.93 -4.66
C ARG A 111 -16.27 -2.12 -3.91
N PHE A 112 -15.85 -1.13 -3.13
CA PHE A 112 -16.77 -0.22 -2.45
C PHE A 112 -17.60 0.59 -3.46
N LEU A 113 -16.98 1.13 -4.51
CA LEU A 113 -17.71 1.87 -5.55
C LEU A 113 -18.68 0.98 -6.31
N GLN A 114 -18.24 -0.23 -6.67
CA GLN A 114 -19.08 -1.21 -7.35
C GLN A 114 -20.29 -1.58 -6.47
N LEU A 115 -20.08 -1.95 -5.22
CA LEU A 115 -21.16 -2.28 -4.30
C LEU A 115 -22.12 -1.11 -4.07
N LYS A 116 -21.58 0.12 -3.96
CA LYS A 116 -22.40 1.32 -3.85
C LYS A 116 -23.31 1.48 -5.06
N GLN A 117 -22.77 1.31 -6.25
CA GLN A 117 -23.52 1.41 -7.50
C GLN A 117 -24.59 0.32 -7.61
N GLU A 118 -24.26 -0.93 -7.29
CA GLU A 118 -25.21 -2.03 -7.27
C GLU A 118 -26.39 -1.77 -6.31
N LEU A 119 -26.10 -1.27 -5.11
CA LEU A 119 -27.14 -0.90 -4.13
C LEU A 119 -27.98 0.28 -4.57
N GLU A 120 -27.40 1.24 -5.29
CA GLU A 120 -28.10 2.40 -5.84
C GLU A 120 -29.04 1.98 -6.98
N GLU A 121 -28.58 1.10 -7.87
CA GLU A 121 -29.40 0.53 -8.96
C GLU A 121 -30.54 -0.34 -8.43
N MET A 122 -30.34 -1.06 -7.32
CA MET A 122 -31.41 -1.79 -6.61
C MET A 122 -32.38 -0.86 -5.85
N GLY A 123 -32.15 0.46 -5.87
CA GLY A 123 -33.00 1.42 -5.17
C GLY A 123 -32.86 1.44 -3.64
N MET A 124 -31.84 0.77 -3.08
CA MET A 124 -31.68 0.62 -1.62
C MET A 124 -31.50 1.94 -0.86
N PHE A 125 -31.13 3.01 -1.58
CA PHE A 125 -30.98 4.37 -1.01
C PHE A 125 -32.19 5.27 -1.29
N ALA A 126 -33.25 4.77 -1.94
CA ALA A 126 -34.43 5.56 -2.25
C ALA A 126 -35.18 5.99 -0.98
N GLU A 127 -35.77 7.20 -1.01
CA GLU A 127 -36.51 7.77 0.13
C GLU A 127 -37.68 6.88 0.58
N GLU A 128 -38.30 6.14 -0.32
CA GLU A 128 -39.43 5.24 -0.03
C GLU A 128 -39.07 4.09 0.92
N TYR A 129 -37.78 3.69 0.97
CA TYR A 129 -37.28 2.68 1.91
C TYR A 129 -36.84 3.24 3.25
N LYS A 130 -36.76 4.58 3.38
CA LYS A 130 -36.40 5.22 4.64
C LYS A 130 -37.62 5.28 5.56
N LYS A 131 -37.47 4.70 6.74
CA LYS A 131 -38.50 4.75 7.78
C LYS A 131 -38.25 5.92 8.73
N PRO A 132 -39.30 6.59 9.23
CA PRO A 132 -39.13 7.61 10.26
C PRO A 132 -38.50 7.00 11.51
N ILE A 133 -37.67 7.79 12.20
CA ILE A 133 -37.05 7.38 13.45
C ILE A 133 -38.18 7.21 14.52
N PRO A 134 -38.29 6.05 15.18
CA PRO A 134 -39.31 5.86 16.19
C PRO A 134 -39.05 6.77 17.41
N GLN A 135 -40.11 7.30 17.99
CA GLN A 135 -40.01 8.17 19.17
C GLN A 135 -39.42 7.38 20.37
N TYR A 136 -39.75 6.10 20.49
CA TYR A 136 -39.20 5.20 21.49
C TYR A 136 -38.64 3.95 20.80
N ALA A 137 -37.31 3.79 20.86
CA ALA A 137 -36.62 2.63 20.31
C ALA A 137 -36.49 1.56 21.42
N GLY A 138 -37.05 0.38 21.20
CA GLY A 138 -36.87 -0.78 22.09
C GLY A 138 -35.66 -1.64 21.75
N ARG A 139 -35.07 -1.44 20.55
CA ARG A 139 -33.83 -2.13 20.09
C ARG A 139 -33.05 -1.20 19.19
N ILE A 140 -31.74 -1.15 19.40
CA ILE A 140 -30.80 -0.37 18.58
C ILE A 140 -29.77 -1.32 18.00
N GLY A 141 -29.68 -1.37 16.66
CA GLY A 141 -28.61 -2.06 15.96
C GLY A 141 -27.40 -1.15 15.75
N ILE A 142 -26.21 -1.60 16.13
CA ILE A 142 -24.98 -0.83 16.00
C ILE A 142 -24.01 -1.59 15.11
N VAL A 143 -23.60 -1.00 13.99
CA VAL A 143 -22.57 -1.53 13.10
C VAL A 143 -21.32 -0.68 13.26
N THR A 144 -20.33 -1.22 13.97
CA THR A 144 -19.06 -0.52 14.25
C THR A 144 -17.95 -1.53 14.52
N ALA A 145 -16.70 -1.05 14.61
CA ALA A 145 -15.57 -1.88 15.01
C ALA A 145 -15.81 -2.43 16.44
N PRO A 146 -15.52 -3.73 16.70
CA PRO A 146 -15.80 -4.39 17.99
C PRO A 146 -14.98 -3.81 19.16
N THR A 147 -13.84 -3.18 18.85
CA THR A 147 -12.89 -2.63 19.83
C THR A 147 -12.71 -1.13 19.56
N GLY A 148 -13.55 -0.29 20.11
CA GLY A 148 -13.43 1.16 19.93
C GLY A 148 -14.07 1.92 21.09
N ALA A 149 -13.58 3.14 21.37
CA ALA A 149 -14.17 4.03 22.38
C ALA A 149 -15.64 4.30 22.08
N ALA A 150 -16.00 4.48 20.81
CA ALA A 150 -17.36 4.80 20.38
C ALA A 150 -18.41 3.76 20.83
N ILE A 151 -18.11 2.45 20.77
CA ILE A 151 -19.07 1.42 21.23
C ILE A 151 -19.27 1.47 22.75
N GLN A 152 -18.23 1.81 23.52
CA GLN A 152 -18.34 1.94 24.97
C GLN A 152 -19.13 3.20 25.35
N ASP A 153 -18.93 4.30 24.65
CA ASP A 153 -19.70 5.53 24.86
C ASP A 153 -21.19 5.32 24.57
N ILE A 154 -21.51 4.65 23.44
CA ILE A 154 -22.91 4.33 23.10
C ILE A 154 -23.55 3.46 24.17
N ARG A 155 -22.86 2.40 24.63
CA ARG A 155 -23.37 1.53 25.72
C ARG A 155 -23.60 2.30 27.01
N ASN A 156 -22.65 3.13 27.42
CA ASN A 156 -22.74 3.94 28.65
C ASN A 156 -23.88 4.93 28.57
N ILE A 157 -24.08 5.60 27.43
CA ILE A 157 -25.17 6.56 27.22
C ILE A 157 -26.50 5.82 27.16
N ALA A 158 -26.61 4.71 26.46
CA ALA A 158 -27.84 3.94 26.40
C ALA A 158 -28.25 3.45 27.80
N ALA A 159 -27.35 2.80 28.53
CA ALA A 159 -27.62 2.30 29.88
C ALA A 159 -28.04 3.42 30.87
N ARG A 160 -27.47 4.63 30.72
CA ARG A 160 -27.82 5.80 31.57
C ARG A 160 -29.16 6.45 31.21
N ARG A 161 -29.50 6.48 29.88
CA ARG A 161 -30.67 7.19 29.37
C ARG A 161 -31.92 6.31 29.31
N ASN A 162 -31.73 5.05 28.89
CA ASN A 162 -32.79 4.05 28.77
C ASN A 162 -32.23 2.63 28.96
N PRO A 163 -32.17 2.13 30.19
CA PRO A 163 -31.59 0.83 30.51
C PRO A 163 -32.37 -0.37 29.91
N TYR A 164 -33.53 -0.10 29.31
CA TYR A 164 -34.37 -1.17 28.66
C TYR A 164 -34.18 -1.28 27.16
N VAL A 165 -33.20 -0.58 26.58
CA VAL A 165 -32.84 -0.66 25.15
C VAL A 165 -31.74 -1.68 24.92
#